data_9f7a357fe0998ccf34058b482464bdbf
#
_entry.id   9f7a357fe0998ccf34058b482464bdbf
#
_cell.length_a   1.000
_cell.length_b   1.000
_cell.length_c   1.000
_cell.angle_alpha   90.00
_cell.angle_beta   90.00
_cell.angle_gamma   90.00
#
_symmetry.space_group_name_H-M   'P 1'
#
loop_
_entity.id
_entity.type
_entity.pdbx_description
1 polymer ?
#
loop_
_entity_poly.entity_id
_entity_poly.type
_entity_poly.pdbx_seq_one_letter_code
_entity_poly.pdbx_strand_id
1 'polypeptide(L)'
;MKNLTALAAAVLAACALTACASPGRTAPSAQNSQETPPSGEISRDEALAIALANASVPEADAYNVKLERDGDNGIPLWDIEFETEYGDYDFEVALSGGRIVGADYEVDDEWLDRLGGSPVTADEAKAILQSKAPGVEAGDIALREEHSDGRLRYEGEAYGGGIKYEFEMDAATGVIYDWNAGLRE
;
A
#
# COMPACT_ATOMS: atom_id res chain seq x y z
N MET A 1 22.25 25.76 41.91
CA MET A 1 22.75 25.14 43.17
C MET A 1 22.52 23.64 43.09
N LYS A 2 23.64 22.90 43.19
CA LYS A 2 23.82 21.46 43.52
C LYS A 2 23.27 20.47 42.51
N ASN A 3 24.08 19.92 41.58
CA ASN A 3 25.06 18.84 41.68
C ASN A 3 24.60 17.64 42.51
N LEU A 4 24.57 16.45 41.89
CA LEU A 4 25.32 15.25 42.27
C LEU A 4 25.15 14.13 41.24
N THR A 5 26.15 13.84 40.60
CA THR A 5 26.98 12.68 40.27
C THR A 5 26.89 11.49 41.26
N ALA A 6 26.86 10.29 40.72
CA ALA A 6 27.60 9.06 41.10
C ALA A 6 26.94 7.85 40.48
N LEU A 7 27.57 6.99 39.85
CA LEU A 7 28.74 6.16 39.88
C LEU A 7 28.33 4.68 39.76
N ALA A 8 29.02 4.04 38.85
CA ALA A 8 29.09 2.67 38.42
C ALA A 8 29.04 1.59 39.52
N ALA A 9 28.54 0.42 39.14
CA ALA A 9 29.11 -0.86 39.61
C ALA A 9 28.82 -1.98 38.61
N ALA A 10 29.86 -2.48 38.00
CA ALA A 10 29.90 -3.72 37.27
C ALA A 10 29.94 -4.91 38.24
N VAL A 11 29.14 -5.94 37.98
CA VAL A 11 29.34 -7.26 38.60
C VAL A 11 29.31 -8.30 37.50
N LEU A 12 30.49 -8.83 37.19
CA LEU A 12 30.68 -10.10 36.48
C LEU A 12 30.34 -11.23 37.43
N ALA A 13 29.44 -12.12 37.02
CA ALA A 13 29.31 -13.44 37.58
C ALA A 13 29.29 -14.47 36.45
N ALA A 14 30.41 -15.11 36.25
CA ALA A 14 30.53 -16.33 35.44
C ALA A 14 29.99 -17.51 36.27
N CYS A 15 29.02 -18.24 35.75
CA CYS A 15 28.67 -19.59 36.19
C CYS A 15 28.58 -20.49 34.97
N ALA A 16 29.61 -21.32 34.84
CA ALA A 16 29.57 -22.50 34.02
C ALA A 16 28.84 -23.62 34.80
N LEU A 17 27.87 -24.27 34.17
CA LEU A 17 27.39 -25.59 34.60
C LEU A 17 26.75 -26.36 33.45
N THR A 18 27.52 -27.40 33.08
CA THR A 18 27.11 -28.77 32.76
C THR A 18 25.86 -29.05 31.93
N ALA A 19 26.16 -29.72 30.84
CA ALA A 19 25.24 -30.43 29.96
C ALA A 19 24.42 -31.51 30.70
N CYS A 20 23.13 -31.57 30.42
CA CYS A 20 22.35 -32.78 30.47
C CYS A 20 21.59 -32.91 29.16
N ALA A 21 22.00 -33.91 28.36
CA ALA A 21 21.31 -34.32 27.16
C ALA A 21 20.01 -35.04 27.53
N SER A 22 18.90 -34.63 26.92
CA SER A 22 17.70 -35.46 26.80
C SER A 22 17.19 -35.40 25.36
N PRO A 23 16.93 -36.55 24.73
CA PRO A 23 16.53 -36.60 23.34
C PRO A 23 15.02 -36.42 23.19
N GLY A 24 14.60 -35.63 22.22
CA GLY A 24 13.34 -35.83 21.55
C GLY A 24 12.24 -34.85 21.84
N ARG A 25 12.14 -33.87 20.96
CA ARG A 25 10.95 -33.51 20.18
C ARG A 25 11.30 -32.33 19.26
N THR A 26 11.56 -32.65 18.02
CA THR A 26 11.60 -31.68 16.92
C THR A 26 10.19 -31.13 16.77
N ALA A 27 9.98 -29.91 17.26
CA ALA A 27 8.88 -29.07 16.77
C ALA A 27 9.25 -28.63 15.36
N PRO A 28 8.34 -28.65 14.40
CA PRO A 28 8.60 -28.03 13.10
C PRO A 28 8.76 -26.54 13.33
N SER A 29 9.99 -26.05 13.22
CA SER A 29 10.25 -24.63 13.00
C SER A 29 9.55 -24.30 11.69
N ALA A 30 8.52 -23.46 11.76
CA ALA A 30 8.06 -22.72 10.60
C ALA A 30 9.26 -21.88 10.14
N GLN A 31 9.98 -22.39 9.17
CA GLN A 31 10.96 -21.61 8.42
C GLN A 31 10.15 -20.64 7.60
N ASN A 32 10.05 -19.40 8.08
CA ASN A 32 9.73 -18.26 7.26
C ASN A 32 10.91 -18.11 6.29
N SER A 33 10.84 -18.79 5.16
CA SER A 33 11.80 -18.66 4.09
C SER A 33 11.56 -17.30 3.46
N GLN A 34 12.27 -16.28 3.96
CA GLN A 34 12.46 -15.05 3.20
C GLN A 34 13.26 -15.43 1.96
N GLU A 35 12.55 -15.70 0.88
CA GLU A 35 13.15 -15.83 -0.43
C GLU A 35 13.76 -14.47 -0.79
N THR A 36 15.08 -14.42 -0.84
CA THR A 36 15.78 -13.24 -1.37
C THR A 36 15.43 -13.15 -2.86
N PRO A 37 14.75 -12.08 -3.30
CA PRO A 37 14.36 -11.96 -4.69
C PRO A 37 15.58 -11.96 -5.63
N PRO A 38 15.44 -12.43 -6.86
CA PRO A 38 16.49 -12.27 -7.88
C PRO A 38 16.95 -10.83 -8.00
N SER A 39 18.22 -10.61 -8.31
CA SER A 39 18.78 -9.26 -8.41
C SER A 39 17.97 -8.39 -9.38
N GLY A 40 17.37 -7.31 -8.88
CA GLY A 40 16.58 -6.36 -9.67
C GLY A 40 15.06 -6.54 -9.59
N GLU A 41 14.56 -7.56 -8.89
CA GLU A 41 13.15 -7.70 -8.57
C GLU A 41 12.85 -7.17 -7.16
N ILE A 42 11.65 -6.65 -6.97
CA ILE A 42 11.13 -6.28 -5.64
C ILE A 42 10.68 -7.53 -4.88
N SER A 43 10.84 -7.47 -3.56
CA SER A 43 10.34 -8.51 -2.67
C SER A 43 8.81 -8.43 -2.51
N ARG A 44 8.24 -9.48 -1.94
CA ARG A 44 6.84 -9.55 -1.54
C ARG A 44 6.43 -8.39 -0.61
N ASP A 45 7.26 -8.11 0.39
CA ASP A 45 6.97 -7.07 1.39
C ASP A 45 7.08 -5.66 0.78
N GLU A 46 8.02 -5.45 -0.15
CA GLU A 46 8.12 -4.19 -0.91
C GLU A 46 6.91 -3.98 -1.81
N ALA A 47 6.43 -5.03 -2.47
CA ALA A 47 5.24 -4.95 -3.32
C ALA A 47 3.99 -4.57 -2.51
N LEU A 48 3.77 -5.22 -1.37
CA LEU A 48 2.67 -4.87 -0.46
C LEU A 48 2.77 -3.41 0.02
N ALA A 49 3.96 -2.97 0.41
CA ALA A 49 4.16 -1.60 0.86
C ALA A 49 3.84 -0.58 -0.25
N ILE A 50 4.15 -0.90 -1.52
CA ILE A 50 3.81 -0.06 -2.68
C ILE A 50 2.28 0.02 -2.86
N ALA A 51 1.57 -1.10 -2.80
CA ALA A 51 0.12 -1.16 -2.92
C ALA A 51 -0.58 -0.35 -1.81
N LEU A 52 -0.24 -0.61 -0.55
CA LEU A 52 -0.77 0.10 0.62
C LEU A 52 -0.51 1.61 0.56
N ALA A 53 0.70 2.01 0.16
CA ALA A 53 1.06 3.42 0.01
C ALA A 53 0.23 4.10 -1.10
N ASN A 54 0.01 3.44 -2.23
CA ASN A 54 -0.82 3.95 -3.30
C ASN A 54 -2.28 4.07 -2.88
N ALA A 55 -2.85 3.05 -2.23
CA ALA A 55 -4.20 3.06 -1.68
C ALA A 55 -4.38 4.08 -0.53
N SER A 56 -3.28 4.54 0.08
CA SER A 56 -3.28 5.34 1.32
C SER A 56 -3.86 4.57 2.53
N VAL A 57 -3.67 3.25 2.55
CA VAL A 57 -4.12 2.34 3.61
C VAL A 57 -2.99 2.09 4.61
N PRO A 58 -3.20 2.33 5.92
CA PRO A 58 -2.26 1.90 6.94
C PRO A 58 -2.13 0.37 6.96
N GLU A 59 -0.92 -0.16 7.09
CA GLU A 59 -0.69 -1.62 7.14
C GLU A 59 -1.51 -2.32 8.23
N ALA A 60 -1.76 -1.63 9.34
CA ALA A 60 -2.53 -2.16 10.46
C ALA A 60 -4.03 -2.35 10.16
N ASP A 61 -4.54 -1.69 9.12
CA ASP A 61 -5.94 -1.78 8.71
C ASP A 61 -6.17 -2.90 7.67
N ALA A 62 -5.11 -3.36 7.01
CA ALA A 62 -5.18 -4.40 6.00
C ALA A 62 -5.26 -5.80 6.63
N TYR A 63 -6.21 -6.61 6.17
CA TYR A 63 -6.36 -8.01 6.54
C TYR A 63 -6.67 -8.87 5.31
N ASN A 64 -6.75 -10.18 5.46
CA ASN A 64 -6.93 -11.16 4.36
C ASN A 64 -5.93 -10.99 3.21
N VAL A 65 -4.72 -10.52 3.53
CA VAL A 65 -3.69 -10.16 2.54
C VAL A 65 -3.18 -11.41 1.81
N LYS A 66 -3.35 -11.41 0.50
CA LYS A 66 -2.83 -12.41 -0.43
C LYS A 66 -1.83 -11.75 -1.37
N LEU A 67 -0.73 -12.43 -1.65
CA LEU A 67 0.23 -12.06 -2.67
C LEU A 67 0.68 -13.30 -3.41
N GLU A 68 0.49 -13.28 -4.70
CA GLU A 68 0.89 -14.34 -5.61
C GLU A 68 1.79 -13.78 -6.72
N ARG A 69 2.71 -14.60 -7.24
CA ARG A 69 3.45 -14.24 -8.44
C ARG A 69 2.62 -14.61 -9.65
N ASP A 70 2.44 -13.65 -10.52
CA ASP A 70 1.71 -13.82 -11.77
C ASP A 70 2.42 -13.07 -12.91
N GLY A 71 1.79 -13.00 -14.07
CA GLY A 71 2.26 -12.25 -15.24
C GLY A 71 1.12 -11.86 -16.13
N ASP A 72 0.99 -10.57 -16.39
CA ASP A 72 0.07 -10.03 -17.37
C ASP A 72 0.83 -9.32 -18.50
N ASN A 73 0.33 -9.50 -19.74
CA ASN A 73 0.91 -8.91 -20.95
C ASN A 73 2.44 -9.09 -21.09
N GLY A 74 2.96 -10.23 -20.56
CA GLY A 74 4.39 -10.53 -20.56
C GLY A 74 5.20 -9.77 -19.50
N ILE A 75 4.55 -9.11 -18.55
CA ILE A 75 5.16 -8.44 -17.42
C ILE A 75 5.03 -9.36 -16.19
N PRO A 76 6.15 -9.89 -15.65
CA PRO A 76 6.12 -10.58 -14.36
C PRO A 76 5.76 -9.60 -13.24
N LEU A 77 4.80 -9.98 -12.38
CA LEU A 77 4.25 -9.09 -11.35
C LEU A 77 3.96 -9.83 -10.04
N TRP A 78 3.70 -9.06 -9.00
CA TRP A 78 2.96 -9.47 -7.83
C TRP A 78 1.50 -9.08 -8.01
N ASP A 79 0.63 -10.07 -7.92
CA ASP A 79 -0.81 -9.94 -7.75
C ASP A 79 -1.10 -9.86 -6.27
N ILE A 80 -1.79 -8.80 -5.83
CA ILE A 80 -1.91 -8.41 -4.42
C ILE A 80 -3.37 -8.09 -4.12
N GLU A 81 -4.01 -8.91 -3.31
CA GLU A 81 -5.35 -8.65 -2.80
C GLU A 81 -5.28 -8.37 -1.30
N PHE A 82 -6.03 -7.41 -0.81
CA PHE A 82 -6.26 -7.20 0.62
C PHE A 82 -7.61 -6.50 0.87
N GLU A 83 -8.12 -6.69 2.07
CA GLU A 83 -9.37 -6.10 2.56
C GLU A 83 -9.08 -5.14 3.71
N THR A 84 -10.00 -4.19 3.92
CA THR A 84 -10.06 -3.34 5.11
C THR A 84 -11.50 -3.33 5.64
N GLU A 85 -11.76 -2.69 6.80
CA GLU A 85 -13.15 -2.48 7.26
C GLU A 85 -13.95 -1.53 6.34
N TYR A 86 -13.28 -0.86 5.39
CA TYR A 86 -13.85 0.20 4.57
C TYR A 86 -13.69 0.00 3.06
N GLY A 87 -13.19 -1.16 2.60
CA GLY A 87 -13.08 -1.44 1.18
C GLY A 87 -12.21 -2.64 0.83
N ASP A 88 -12.26 -3.01 -0.44
CA ASP A 88 -11.53 -4.12 -1.04
C ASP A 88 -10.51 -3.56 -2.06
N TYR A 89 -9.36 -4.21 -2.15
CA TYR A 89 -8.22 -3.70 -2.90
C TYR A 89 -7.52 -4.80 -3.68
N ASP A 90 -7.25 -4.52 -4.96
CA ASP A 90 -6.53 -5.38 -5.89
C ASP A 90 -5.42 -4.58 -6.58
N PHE A 91 -4.20 -5.13 -6.64
CA PHE A 91 -3.05 -4.46 -7.23
C PHE A 91 -2.17 -5.42 -7.99
N GLU A 92 -1.72 -4.99 -9.16
CA GLU A 92 -0.68 -5.63 -9.95
C GLU A 92 0.59 -4.79 -9.92
N VAL A 93 1.65 -5.31 -9.30
CA VAL A 93 2.91 -4.60 -9.13
C VAL A 93 4.03 -5.33 -9.85
N ALA A 94 4.58 -4.72 -10.90
CA ALA A 94 5.65 -5.31 -11.70
C ALA A 94 6.86 -5.68 -10.82
N LEU A 95 7.37 -6.91 -10.96
CA LEU A 95 8.54 -7.38 -10.22
C LEU A 95 9.76 -6.48 -10.47
N SER A 96 9.93 -6.02 -11.70
CA SER A 96 11.02 -5.11 -12.04
C SER A 96 10.66 -3.66 -11.71
N GLY A 97 11.27 -3.11 -10.67
CA GLY A 97 11.17 -1.71 -10.32
C GLY A 97 9.90 -1.29 -9.59
N GLY A 98 8.99 -2.22 -9.25
CA GLY A 98 7.83 -1.94 -8.39
C GLY A 98 6.78 -1.00 -8.99
N ARG A 99 6.68 -0.94 -10.31
CA ARG A 99 5.67 -0.11 -10.95
C ARG A 99 4.30 -0.78 -10.85
N ILE A 100 3.28 -0.05 -10.41
CA ILE A 100 1.89 -0.49 -10.48
C ILE A 100 1.49 -0.51 -11.96
N VAL A 101 0.99 -1.64 -12.43
CA VAL A 101 0.55 -1.88 -13.81
C VAL A 101 -0.95 -2.15 -13.89
N GLY A 102 -1.55 -2.56 -12.76
CA GLY A 102 -2.98 -2.72 -12.55
C GLY A 102 -3.33 -2.32 -11.12
N ALA A 103 -4.49 -1.75 -10.92
CA ALA A 103 -5.09 -1.53 -9.61
C ALA A 103 -6.60 -1.36 -9.76
N ASP A 104 -7.33 -1.93 -8.82
CA ASP A 104 -8.77 -1.76 -8.67
C ASP A 104 -9.09 -1.70 -7.19
N TYR A 105 -9.80 -0.68 -6.73
CA TYR A 105 -10.32 -0.66 -5.37
C TYR A 105 -11.55 0.23 -5.23
N GLU A 106 -12.42 -0.17 -4.31
CA GLU A 106 -13.61 0.57 -3.93
C GLU A 106 -13.65 0.76 -2.40
N VAL A 107 -13.99 1.99 -1.97
CA VAL A 107 -14.18 2.34 -0.56
C VAL A 107 -15.65 2.65 -0.32
N ASP A 108 -16.23 2.04 0.69
CA ASP A 108 -17.63 2.22 1.06
C ASP A 108 -17.96 3.67 1.41
N ASP A 109 -19.00 4.21 0.82
CA ASP A 109 -19.48 5.60 1.01
C ASP A 109 -19.66 6.00 2.49
N GLU A 110 -20.04 5.05 3.36
CA GLU A 110 -20.27 5.31 4.78
C GLU A 110 -18.98 5.63 5.57
N TRP A 111 -17.81 5.34 4.98
CA TRP A 111 -16.51 5.58 5.58
C TRP A 111 -15.85 6.89 5.14
N LEU A 112 -16.34 7.54 4.08
CA LEU A 112 -15.70 8.72 3.49
C LEU A 112 -15.45 9.83 4.51
N ASP A 113 -16.45 10.11 5.38
CA ASP A 113 -16.32 11.14 6.42
C ASP A 113 -15.35 10.77 7.55
N ARG A 114 -14.99 9.49 7.68
CA ARG A 114 -14.06 8.99 8.69
C ARG A 114 -12.62 8.90 8.18
N LEU A 115 -12.46 8.61 6.90
CA LEU A 115 -11.16 8.43 6.25
C LEU A 115 -10.60 9.73 5.70
N GLY A 116 -11.46 10.72 5.49
CA GLY A 116 -11.11 11.92 4.78
C GLY A 116 -10.43 12.99 5.62
N GLY A 117 -9.80 13.91 4.90
CA GLY A 117 -9.09 15.04 5.45
C GLY A 117 -9.89 16.34 5.41
N SER A 118 -9.90 17.02 4.28
CA SER A 118 -10.50 18.35 4.11
C SER A 118 -11.09 18.48 2.71
N PRO A 119 -12.05 19.39 2.54
CA PRO A 119 -12.58 19.69 1.21
C PRO A 119 -11.47 20.08 0.24
N VAL A 120 -11.58 19.56 -0.97
CA VAL A 120 -10.63 19.78 -2.06
C VAL A 120 -11.29 20.46 -3.25
N THR A 121 -10.55 21.32 -3.93
CA THR A 121 -10.92 21.93 -5.20
C THR A 121 -10.58 20.98 -6.36
N ALA A 122 -11.11 21.26 -7.55
CA ALA A 122 -10.78 20.51 -8.76
C ALA A 122 -9.26 20.47 -9.06
N ASP A 123 -8.54 21.56 -8.80
CA ASP A 123 -7.08 21.61 -9.00
C ASP A 123 -6.32 20.75 -7.96
N GLU A 124 -6.79 20.74 -6.70
CA GLU A 124 -6.25 19.89 -5.66
C GLU A 124 -6.55 18.41 -5.92
N ALA A 125 -7.75 18.10 -6.44
CA ALA A 125 -8.11 16.73 -6.87
C ALA A 125 -7.16 16.22 -7.96
N LYS A 126 -6.83 17.05 -8.96
CA LYS A 126 -5.83 16.72 -9.98
C LYS A 126 -4.44 16.51 -9.38
N ALA A 127 -4.03 17.30 -8.40
CA ALA A 127 -2.74 17.13 -7.73
C ALA A 127 -2.68 15.83 -6.93
N ILE A 128 -3.78 15.44 -6.27
CA ILE A 128 -3.90 14.15 -5.58
C ILE A 128 -3.74 13.01 -6.59
N LEU A 129 -4.47 13.06 -7.72
CA LEU A 129 -4.33 12.06 -8.77
C LEU A 129 -2.88 11.94 -9.26
N GLN A 130 -2.23 13.05 -9.57
CA GLN A 130 -0.85 13.04 -10.05
C GLN A 130 0.12 12.37 -9.05
N SER A 131 -0.14 12.50 -7.76
CA SER A 131 0.68 11.83 -6.74
C SER A 131 0.55 10.31 -6.73
N LYS A 132 -0.60 9.80 -7.16
CA LYS A 132 -0.91 8.36 -7.24
C LYS A 132 -0.59 7.75 -8.62
N ALA A 133 -0.61 8.55 -9.67
CA ALA A 133 -0.49 8.15 -11.07
C ALA A 133 0.81 8.70 -11.69
N PRO A 134 1.95 8.01 -11.54
CA PRO A 134 3.23 8.46 -12.08
C PRO A 134 3.18 8.65 -13.60
N GLY A 135 3.68 9.79 -14.07
CA GLY A 135 3.75 10.12 -15.50
C GLY A 135 2.47 10.75 -16.07
N VAL A 136 1.48 11.06 -15.22
CA VAL A 136 0.30 11.85 -15.60
C VAL A 136 0.61 13.33 -15.42
N GLU A 137 0.41 14.11 -16.48
CA GLU A 137 0.47 15.57 -16.42
C GLU A 137 -0.91 16.17 -16.11
N ALA A 138 -0.95 17.32 -15.44
CA ALA A 138 -2.24 17.94 -15.06
C ALA A 138 -3.16 18.23 -16.25
N GLY A 139 -2.57 18.47 -17.43
CA GLY A 139 -3.30 18.74 -18.69
C GLY A 139 -3.93 17.49 -19.31
N ASP A 140 -3.47 16.30 -18.92
CA ASP A 140 -3.95 15.01 -19.43
C ASP A 140 -5.05 14.40 -18.54
N ILE A 141 -5.48 15.13 -17.50
CA ILE A 141 -6.56 14.73 -16.61
C ILE A 141 -7.87 15.36 -17.08
N ALA A 142 -8.76 14.53 -17.60
CA ALA A 142 -10.14 14.89 -17.83
C ALA A 142 -10.90 14.72 -16.51
N LEU A 143 -11.37 15.83 -15.93
CA LEU A 143 -12.07 15.83 -14.65
C LEU A 143 -13.40 16.54 -14.79
N ARG A 144 -14.47 15.97 -14.25
CA ARG A 144 -15.79 16.54 -14.18
C ARG A 144 -16.30 16.57 -12.74
N GLU A 145 -17.18 17.52 -12.45
CA GLU A 145 -17.92 17.58 -11.20
C GLU A 145 -19.26 16.89 -11.37
N GLU A 146 -19.61 16.07 -10.39
CA GLU A 146 -20.90 15.40 -10.31
C GLU A 146 -21.51 15.62 -8.92
N HIS A 147 -22.84 15.77 -8.87
CA HIS A 147 -23.57 15.84 -7.62
C HIS A 147 -24.43 14.58 -7.50
N SER A 148 -24.08 13.73 -6.54
CA SER A 148 -24.83 12.52 -6.22
C SER A 148 -25.11 12.48 -4.72
N ASP A 149 -26.35 12.14 -4.34
CA ASP A 149 -26.79 12.00 -2.94
C ASP A 149 -26.48 13.19 -2.02
N GLY A 150 -26.45 14.39 -2.61
CA GLY A 150 -26.16 15.64 -1.90
C GLY A 150 -24.68 15.90 -1.66
N ARG A 151 -23.78 15.08 -2.21
CA ARG A 151 -22.31 15.26 -2.19
C ARG A 151 -21.82 15.72 -3.56
N LEU A 152 -20.81 16.59 -3.55
CA LEU A 152 -20.02 16.90 -4.73
C LEU A 152 -18.93 15.84 -4.87
N ARG A 153 -18.82 15.25 -6.05
CA ARG A 153 -17.82 14.26 -6.43
C ARG A 153 -17.03 14.76 -7.64
N TYR A 154 -15.76 14.37 -7.69
CA TYR A 154 -14.93 14.52 -8.88
C TYR A 154 -14.79 13.14 -9.53
N GLU A 155 -15.23 13.04 -10.76
CA GLU A 155 -15.00 11.87 -11.59
C GLU A 155 -14.00 12.22 -12.68
N GLY A 156 -13.04 11.34 -12.94
CA GLY A 156 -12.03 11.64 -13.91
C GLY A 156 -11.35 10.45 -14.52
N GLU A 157 -10.73 10.73 -15.66
CA GLU A 157 -9.80 9.80 -16.32
C GLU A 157 -8.50 10.50 -16.66
N ALA A 158 -7.42 9.74 -16.71
CA ALA A 158 -6.10 10.23 -17.08
C ALA A 158 -5.28 9.15 -17.77
N TYR A 159 -4.24 9.57 -18.49
CA TYR A 159 -3.32 8.67 -19.16
C TYR A 159 -1.89 9.08 -18.84
N GLY A 160 -1.07 8.13 -18.40
CA GLY A 160 0.33 8.37 -18.11
C GLY A 160 1.14 7.08 -18.02
N GLY A 161 2.39 7.08 -18.47
CA GLY A 161 3.26 5.92 -18.37
C GLY A 161 2.77 4.64 -19.06
N GLY A 162 1.80 4.72 -19.98
CA GLY A 162 1.16 3.55 -20.62
C GLY A 162 0.03 2.94 -19.79
N ILE A 163 -0.43 3.61 -18.74
CA ILE A 163 -1.55 3.23 -17.89
C ILE A 163 -2.72 4.18 -18.18
N LYS A 164 -3.94 3.64 -18.22
CA LYS A 164 -5.18 4.38 -18.10
C LYS A 164 -5.58 4.36 -16.63
N TYR A 165 -6.02 5.50 -16.13
CA TYR A 165 -6.55 5.69 -14.78
C TYR A 165 -7.98 6.21 -14.86
N GLU A 166 -8.88 5.62 -14.09
CA GLU A 166 -10.24 6.11 -13.86
C GLU A 166 -10.44 6.24 -12.34
N PHE A 167 -11.11 7.28 -11.91
CA PHE A 167 -11.27 7.52 -10.47
C PHE A 167 -12.53 8.31 -10.15
N GLU A 168 -13.05 8.07 -8.95
CA GLU A 168 -14.03 8.91 -8.29
C GLU A 168 -13.50 9.37 -6.93
N MET A 169 -13.66 10.66 -6.65
CA MET A 169 -13.18 11.29 -5.42
C MET A 169 -14.29 12.11 -4.76
N ASP A 170 -14.46 11.95 -3.47
CA ASP A 170 -15.35 12.82 -2.69
C ASP A 170 -14.71 14.18 -2.47
N ALA A 171 -15.37 15.25 -2.93
CA ALA A 171 -14.85 16.62 -2.85
C ALA A 171 -14.82 17.16 -1.42
N ALA A 172 -15.63 16.61 -0.50
CA ALA A 172 -15.66 17.06 0.89
C ALA A 172 -14.50 16.54 1.74
N THR A 173 -13.90 15.43 1.33
CA THR A 173 -12.86 14.74 2.09
C THR A 173 -11.56 14.54 1.34
N GLY A 174 -11.57 14.59 0.01
CA GLY A 174 -10.42 14.29 -0.84
C GLY A 174 -10.10 12.79 -0.93
N VAL A 175 -10.97 11.93 -0.43
CA VAL A 175 -10.82 10.48 -0.54
C VAL A 175 -11.16 10.04 -1.95
N ILE A 176 -10.25 9.32 -2.60
CA ILE A 176 -10.56 8.56 -3.80
C ILE A 176 -11.22 7.26 -3.31
N TYR A 177 -12.48 7.07 -3.66
CA TYR A 177 -13.26 5.94 -3.20
C TYR A 177 -13.52 4.90 -4.29
N ASP A 178 -13.31 5.23 -5.53
CA ASP A 178 -13.29 4.31 -6.66
C ASP A 178 -12.03 4.61 -7.49
N TRP A 179 -11.25 3.59 -7.75
CA TRP A 179 -9.99 3.69 -8.48
C TRP A 179 -9.79 2.49 -9.38
N ASN A 180 -9.58 2.75 -10.63
CA ASN A 180 -9.19 1.74 -11.60
C ASN A 180 -7.96 2.20 -12.38
N ALA A 181 -6.96 1.34 -12.47
CA ALA A 181 -5.76 1.56 -13.27
C ALA A 181 -5.41 0.31 -14.05
N GLY A 182 -5.14 0.44 -15.33
CA GLY A 182 -4.77 -0.70 -16.16
C GLY A 182 -3.89 -0.34 -17.35
N LEU A 183 -3.16 -1.33 -17.85
CA LEU A 183 -2.36 -1.15 -19.06
C LEU A 183 -3.26 -0.73 -20.22
N ARG A 184 -2.79 0.28 -20.96
CA ARG A 184 -3.49 0.71 -22.18
C ARG A 184 -3.32 -0.32 -23.26
N GLU A 185 -4.43 -0.85 -23.76
CA GLU A 185 -4.47 -1.69 -24.98
C GLU A 185 -4.10 -0.94 -26.26
#